data_82f4309f55e6b9b0ed09a820f3adf87e
#
_entry.id   82f4309f55e6b9b0ed09a820f3adf87e
#
_cell.length_a   1.000
_cell.length_b   1.000
_cell.length_c   1.000
_cell.angle_alpha   90.00
_cell.angle_beta   90.00
_cell.angle_gamma   90.00
#
_symmetry.space_group_name_H-M   'P 1'
#
loop_
_entity.id
_entity.type
_entity.pdbx_description
1 polymer ?
#
loop_
_entity_poly.entity_id
_entity_poly.type
_entity_poly.pdbx_seq_one_letter_code
_entity_poly.pdbx_strand_id
1 'polypeptide(L)'
;LDLDNAQAAYETAEASVAMSQADLDQAELELGYTIVRSPLSGHISERNVDLGTLVGPGAKSLLATIVKSDTVLVDFSMTALDYLKSKERNIEIGRQDSTRSWQPNITITLADNTVYPYKGYVDFAEPQVDPQTGTFSVRAEMPNPNRVLLPGQFTKVKLLLDVREGAVAVPQKAVTIEKGGAYIYVMRRDS
;
A
#
# COMPACT_ATOMS: atom_id res chain seq x y z
N LEU A 1 63.55 -27.03 -5.49
CA LEU A 1 64.04 -25.71 -5.06
C LEU A 1 63.68 -24.59 -6.05
N ASP A 2 64.00 -24.75 -7.36
CA ASP A 2 63.67 -23.74 -8.37
C ASP A 2 62.18 -23.65 -8.69
N LEU A 3 61.50 -24.83 -8.73
CA LEU A 3 60.05 -24.89 -8.94
C LEU A 3 59.29 -24.29 -7.75
N ASP A 4 59.71 -24.59 -6.53
CA ASP A 4 59.11 -24.10 -5.31
C ASP A 4 59.26 -22.57 -5.20
N ASN A 5 60.40 -22.06 -5.58
CA ASN A 5 60.65 -20.62 -5.62
C ASN A 5 59.81 -19.91 -6.69
N ALA A 6 59.68 -20.54 -7.88
CA ALA A 6 58.84 -19.98 -8.93
C ALA A 6 57.36 -19.99 -8.55
N GLN A 7 56.90 -21.05 -7.87
CA GLN A 7 55.52 -21.14 -7.38
C GLN A 7 55.26 -20.10 -6.29
N ALA A 8 56.16 -19.95 -5.33
CA ALA A 8 56.03 -18.91 -4.31
C ALA A 8 56.02 -17.49 -4.90
N ALA A 9 56.84 -17.24 -5.92
CA ALA A 9 56.84 -15.96 -6.63
C ALA A 9 55.52 -15.70 -7.38
N TYR A 10 54.92 -16.74 -8.00
CA TYR A 10 53.63 -16.68 -8.67
C TYR A 10 52.50 -16.38 -7.65
N GLU A 11 52.42 -17.12 -6.56
CA GLU A 11 51.45 -16.94 -5.51
C GLU A 11 51.53 -15.52 -4.88
N THR A 12 52.75 -15.04 -4.69
CA THR A 12 53.01 -13.67 -4.19
C THR A 12 52.50 -12.63 -5.19
N ALA A 13 52.77 -12.83 -6.47
CA ALA A 13 52.30 -11.90 -7.52
C ALA A 13 50.78 -11.94 -7.64
N GLU A 14 50.15 -13.11 -7.56
CA GLU A 14 48.67 -13.26 -7.56
C GLU A 14 48.06 -12.55 -6.36
N ALA A 15 48.61 -12.74 -5.16
CA ALA A 15 48.15 -12.05 -3.96
C ALA A 15 48.30 -10.53 -4.07
N SER A 16 49.38 -10.05 -4.70
CA SER A 16 49.59 -8.63 -4.94
C SER A 16 48.57 -8.04 -5.91
N VAL A 17 48.22 -8.76 -6.96
CA VAL A 17 47.14 -8.37 -7.90
C VAL A 17 45.81 -8.32 -7.17
N ALA A 18 45.46 -9.35 -6.38
CA ALA A 18 44.24 -9.37 -5.62
C ALA A 18 44.14 -8.22 -4.61
N MET A 19 45.22 -7.87 -3.95
CA MET A 19 45.31 -6.71 -3.04
C MET A 19 45.08 -5.40 -3.78
N SER A 20 45.76 -5.20 -4.92
CA SER A 20 45.59 -3.98 -5.72
C SER A 20 44.15 -3.87 -6.29
N GLN A 21 43.52 -4.99 -6.62
CA GLN A 21 42.12 -5.00 -7.05
C GLN A 21 41.18 -4.60 -5.90
N ALA A 22 41.42 -5.10 -4.69
CA ALA A 22 40.65 -4.74 -3.51
C ALA A 22 40.78 -3.24 -3.18
N ASP A 23 41.99 -2.67 -3.32
CA ASP A 23 42.22 -1.24 -3.13
C ASP A 23 41.48 -0.40 -4.18
N LEU A 24 41.45 -0.85 -5.44
CA LEU A 24 40.68 -0.21 -6.49
C LEU A 24 39.18 -0.25 -6.19
N ASP A 25 38.62 -1.43 -5.85
CA ASP A 25 37.21 -1.60 -5.52
C ASP A 25 36.81 -0.70 -4.33
N GLN A 26 37.68 -0.58 -3.33
CA GLN A 26 37.50 0.33 -2.20
C GLN A 26 37.43 1.80 -2.65
N ALA A 27 38.36 2.23 -3.50
CA ALA A 27 38.38 3.61 -4.01
C ALA A 27 37.16 3.91 -4.90
N GLU A 28 36.70 2.96 -5.71
CA GLU A 28 35.48 3.08 -6.52
C GLU A 28 34.25 3.18 -5.63
N LEU A 29 34.16 2.41 -4.55
CA LEU A 29 33.08 2.48 -3.58
C LEU A 29 33.02 3.86 -2.89
N GLU A 30 34.19 4.38 -2.47
CA GLU A 30 34.29 5.71 -1.86
C GLU A 30 33.84 6.81 -2.84
N LEU A 31 34.27 6.73 -4.08
CA LEU A 31 33.81 7.63 -5.13
C LEU A 31 32.29 7.50 -5.34
N GLY A 32 31.74 6.28 -5.30
CA GLY A 32 30.30 6.03 -5.40
C GLY A 32 29.49 6.77 -4.32
N TYR A 33 30.01 6.88 -3.10
CA TYR A 33 29.34 7.59 -2.01
C TYR A 33 29.27 9.10 -2.21
N THR A 34 30.04 9.67 -3.12
CA THR A 34 29.93 11.10 -3.45
C THR A 34 28.69 11.45 -4.25
N ILE A 35 28.01 10.45 -4.84
CA ILE A 35 26.80 10.63 -5.65
C ILE A 35 25.63 9.91 -4.98
N VAL A 36 24.80 10.64 -4.27
CA VAL A 36 23.60 10.10 -3.63
C VAL A 36 22.44 10.10 -4.61
N ARG A 37 21.91 8.93 -4.91
CA ARG A 37 20.76 8.74 -5.80
C ARG A 37 19.55 8.21 -5.03
N SER A 38 18.36 8.62 -5.48
CA SER A 38 17.11 8.05 -4.95
C SER A 38 16.95 6.59 -5.37
N PRO A 39 16.60 5.67 -4.43
CA PRO A 39 16.31 4.28 -4.75
C PRO A 39 14.93 4.09 -5.42
N LEU A 40 14.07 5.11 -5.37
CA LEU A 40 12.72 5.07 -5.93
C LEU A 40 12.40 6.36 -6.71
N SER A 41 11.49 6.24 -7.68
CA SER A 41 10.92 7.39 -8.38
C SER A 41 9.80 8.00 -7.55
N GLY A 42 9.82 9.31 -7.34
CA GLY A 42 8.83 9.99 -6.51
C GLY A 42 9.06 11.50 -6.48
N HIS A 43 8.35 12.16 -5.57
CA HIS A 43 8.50 13.59 -5.30
C HIS A 43 9.44 13.80 -4.14
N ILE A 44 10.42 14.65 -4.37
CA ILE A 44 11.32 15.11 -3.33
C ILE A 44 10.59 16.14 -2.46
N SER A 45 10.68 15.97 -1.15
CA SER A 45 10.23 16.93 -0.15
C SER A 45 11.23 18.09 -0.03
N GLU A 46 11.08 18.88 1.01
CA GLU A 46 12.03 19.96 1.31
C GLU A 46 13.46 19.41 1.55
N ARG A 47 14.43 20.25 1.28
CA ARG A 47 15.84 19.98 1.56
C ARG A 47 16.12 20.18 3.05
N ASN A 48 16.64 19.14 3.70
CA ASN A 48 16.96 19.17 5.14
C ASN A 48 18.36 19.70 5.47
N VAL A 49 19.23 19.84 4.46
CA VAL A 49 20.60 20.30 4.64
C VAL A 49 20.95 21.35 3.61
N ASP A 50 21.77 22.34 3.99
CA ASP A 50 22.23 23.38 3.11
C ASP A 50 23.52 23.01 2.38
N LEU A 51 23.82 23.72 1.29
CA LEU A 51 25.09 23.57 0.58
C LEU A 51 26.23 23.97 1.52
N GLY A 52 27.24 23.12 1.56
CA GLY A 52 28.40 23.29 2.46
C GLY A 52 28.25 22.60 3.82
N THR A 53 27.09 22.00 4.12
CA THR A 53 26.93 21.19 5.32
C THR A 53 27.65 19.87 5.18
N LEU A 54 28.45 19.52 6.21
CA LEU A 54 29.08 18.20 6.28
C LEU A 54 28.02 17.12 6.52
N VAL A 55 27.96 16.15 5.61
CA VAL A 55 27.07 14.99 5.69
C VAL A 55 27.93 13.71 5.78
N GLY A 56 27.38 12.68 6.43
CA GLY A 56 28.10 11.43 6.63
C GLY A 56 27.18 10.33 7.14
N PRO A 57 27.68 9.15 7.49
CA PRO A 57 26.84 8.06 7.99
C PRO A 57 26.19 8.44 9.33
N GLY A 58 24.87 8.17 9.46
CA GLY A 58 24.07 8.38 10.68
C GLY A 58 22.85 9.27 10.51
N ALA A 59 22.10 9.44 11.61
CA ALA A 59 20.80 10.11 11.62
C ALA A 59 20.83 11.62 11.25
N LYS A 60 22.00 12.26 11.33
CA LYS A 60 22.17 13.68 10.97
C LYS A 60 22.32 13.92 9.47
N SER A 61 22.22 12.89 8.65
CA SER A 61 22.47 12.93 7.21
C SER A 61 21.21 12.77 6.37
N LEU A 62 20.04 13.11 6.92
CA LEU A 62 18.81 13.16 6.15
C LEU A 62 18.91 14.35 5.17
N LEU A 63 19.16 14.06 3.90
CA LEU A 63 19.28 15.08 2.85
C LEU A 63 17.91 15.59 2.41
N ALA A 64 17.02 14.68 2.08
CA ALA A 64 15.64 14.94 1.68
C ALA A 64 14.81 13.66 1.81
N THR A 65 13.50 13.81 1.89
CA THR A 65 12.56 12.68 1.83
C THR A 65 11.95 12.59 0.45
N ILE A 66 11.84 11.38 -0.09
CA ILE A 66 11.20 11.13 -1.38
C ILE A 66 9.92 10.31 -1.12
N VAL A 67 8.81 10.82 -1.61
CA VAL A 67 7.50 10.21 -1.45
C VAL A 67 6.99 9.73 -2.80
N LYS A 68 6.66 8.45 -2.89
CA LYS A 68 5.94 7.88 -4.01
C LYS A 68 4.45 8.18 -3.82
N SER A 69 3.85 8.92 -4.75
CA SER A 69 2.47 9.42 -4.63
C SER A 69 1.56 9.08 -5.81
N ASP A 70 2.03 8.27 -6.76
CA ASP A 70 1.26 7.74 -7.88
C ASP A 70 0.21 6.71 -7.45
N THR A 71 0.50 6.04 -6.33
CA THR A 71 -0.39 5.12 -5.65
C THR A 71 -0.32 5.43 -4.15
N VAL A 72 -1.45 5.48 -3.48
CA VAL A 72 -1.54 5.73 -2.03
C VAL A 72 -2.19 4.54 -1.33
N LEU A 73 -1.76 4.30 -0.11
CA LEU A 73 -2.36 3.31 0.77
C LEU A 73 -3.41 4.00 1.63
N VAL A 74 -4.58 3.39 1.71
CA VAL A 74 -5.71 3.86 2.52
C VAL A 74 -5.93 2.86 3.63
N ASP A 75 -5.61 3.27 4.86
CA ASP A 75 -5.81 2.46 6.05
C ASP A 75 -7.14 2.82 6.71
N PHE A 76 -7.94 1.82 7.02
CA PHE A 76 -9.21 1.98 7.73
C PHE A 76 -9.51 0.78 8.62
N SER A 77 -10.35 1.00 9.63
CA SER A 77 -10.74 -0.07 10.55
C SER A 77 -12.06 -0.71 10.14
N MET A 78 -12.14 -2.03 10.27
CA MET A 78 -13.35 -2.82 10.03
C MET A 78 -13.74 -3.58 11.29
N THR A 79 -15.04 -3.72 11.56
CA THR A 79 -15.51 -4.49 12.71
C THR A 79 -15.42 -6.00 12.46
N ALA A 80 -15.18 -6.78 13.51
CA ALA A 80 -15.20 -8.23 13.44
C ALA A 80 -16.58 -8.77 12.96
N LEU A 81 -17.67 -8.07 13.29
CA LEU A 81 -19.01 -8.43 12.84
C LEU A 81 -19.17 -8.30 11.31
N ASP A 82 -18.68 -7.21 10.73
CA ASP A 82 -18.77 -7.00 9.27
C ASP A 82 -17.87 -8.00 8.53
N TYR A 83 -16.76 -8.36 9.10
CA TYR A 83 -15.89 -9.43 8.59
C TYR A 83 -16.61 -10.79 8.56
N LEU A 84 -17.27 -11.17 9.66
CA LEU A 84 -18.03 -12.42 9.72
C LEU A 84 -19.15 -12.45 8.68
N LYS A 85 -19.88 -11.35 8.52
CA LYS A 85 -20.91 -11.21 7.47
C LYS A 85 -20.34 -11.35 6.06
N SER A 86 -19.14 -10.83 5.82
CA SER A 86 -18.49 -11.00 4.51
C SER A 86 -18.08 -12.45 4.29
N LYS A 87 -17.56 -13.10 5.33
CA LYS A 87 -17.12 -14.50 5.27
C LYS A 87 -18.27 -15.50 5.08
N GLU A 88 -19.43 -15.28 5.72
CA GLU A 88 -20.65 -16.06 5.48
C GLU A 88 -21.08 -16.07 4.00
N ARG A 89 -20.68 -15.05 3.24
CA ARG A 89 -20.94 -14.91 1.81
C ARG A 89 -19.76 -15.34 0.93
N ASN A 90 -18.79 -16.06 1.48
CA ASN A 90 -17.54 -16.47 0.82
C ASN A 90 -16.73 -15.31 0.22
N ILE A 91 -16.81 -14.12 0.80
CA ILE A 91 -16.01 -12.98 0.39
C ILE A 91 -14.74 -12.93 1.24
N GLU A 92 -13.61 -13.25 0.65
CA GLU A 92 -12.30 -13.08 1.27
C GLU A 92 -11.79 -11.65 1.01
N ILE A 93 -11.66 -10.88 2.08
CA ILE A 93 -11.12 -9.52 2.03
C ILE A 93 -9.60 -9.62 1.83
N GLY A 94 -9.05 -8.89 0.84
CA GLY A 94 -7.63 -8.92 0.52
C GLY A 94 -7.20 -10.03 -0.43
N ARG A 95 -8.14 -10.83 -0.96
CA ARG A 95 -7.83 -11.86 -1.95
C ARG A 95 -8.63 -11.66 -3.23
N GLN A 96 -7.95 -11.72 -4.35
CA GLN A 96 -8.60 -11.65 -5.66
C GLN A 96 -9.27 -13.01 -5.97
N ASP A 97 -10.56 -12.98 -6.25
CA ASP A 97 -11.33 -14.15 -6.68
C ASP A 97 -11.66 -14.01 -8.17
N SER A 98 -10.99 -14.81 -9.00
CA SER A 98 -11.17 -14.80 -10.46
C SER A 98 -12.51 -15.38 -10.92
N THR A 99 -13.29 -16.00 -10.02
CA THR A 99 -14.59 -16.59 -10.35
C THR A 99 -15.75 -15.60 -10.29
N ARG A 100 -15.49 -14.37 -9.78
CA ARG A 100 -16.49 -13.32 -9.64
C ARG A 100 -16.35 -12.24 -10.70
N SER A 101 -17.49 -11.70 -11.13
CA SER A 101 -17.53 -10.54 -12.03
C SER A 101 -17.13 -9.21 -11.37
N TRP A 102 -16.99 -9.19 -10.03
CA TRP A 102 -16.65 -8.03 -9.24
C TRP A 102 -15.70 -8.39 -8.08
N GLN A 103 -14.96 -7.41 -7.59
CA GLN A 103 -14.06 -7.56 -6.44
C GLN A 103 -14.41 -6.54 -5.36
N PRO A 104 -14.17 -6.88 -4.07
CA PRO A 104 -14.27 -5.92 -2.99
C PRO A 104 -13.41 -4.68 -3.30
N ASN A 105 -14.05 -3.53 -3.36
CA ASN A 105 -13.37 -2.28 -3.67
C ASN A 105 -13.79 -1.18 -2.71
N ILE A 106 -12.92 -0.21 -2.57
CA ILE A 106 -13.19 0.99 -1.80
C ILE A 106 -13.43 2.19 -2.72
N THR A 107 -14.33 3.06 -2.27
CA THR A 107 -14.50 4.40 -2.80
C THR A 107 -14.25 5.37 -1.65
N ILE A 108 -13.50 6.43 -1.90
CA ILE A 108 -13.25 7.45 -0.90
C ILE A 108 -13.98 8.74 -1.22
N THR A 109 -14.37 9.44 -0.16
CA THR A 109 -14.93 10.78 -0.23
C THR A 109 -13.94 11.74 0.44
N LEU A 110 -13.55 12.77 -0.28
CA LEU A 110 -12.60 13.76 0.17
C LEU A 110 -13.21 14.69 1.23
N ALA A 111 -12.41 15.54 1.82
CA ALA A 111 -12.84 16.48 2.87
C ALA A 111 -13.89 17.51 2.38
N ASP A 112 -13.87 17.83 1.10
CA ASP A 112 -14.86 18.71 0.41
C ASP A 112 -16.18 17.99 0.05
N ASN A 113 -16.35 16.72 0.49
CA ASN A 113 -17.44 15.81 0.15
C ASN A 113 -17.50 15.40 -1.34
N THR A 114 -16.49 15.66 -2.13
CA THR A 114 -16.39 15.09 -3.47
C THR A 114 -16.01 13.62 -3.43
N VAL A 115 -16.57 12.81 -4.32
CA VAL A 115 -16.23 11.41 -4.45
C VAL A 115 -15.01 11.29 -5.35
N TYR A 116 -13.98 10.61 -4.87
CA TYR A 116 -12.77 10.36 -5.65
C TYR A 116 -13.08 9.43 -6.85
N PRO A 117 -12.66 9.75 -8.08
CA PRO A 117 -13.12 9.06 -9.28
C PRO A 117 -12.55 7.66 -9.46
N TYR A 118 -11.46 7.33 -8.78
CA TYR A 118 -10.82 6.02 -8.88
C TYR A 118 -11.26 5.12 -7.72
N LYS A 119 -11.28 3.81 -7.99
CA LYS A 119 -11.54 2.79 -6.98
C LYS A 119 -10.24 2.21 -6.47
N GLY A 120 -10.19 1.93 -5.19
CA GLY A 120 -9.10 1.18 -4.57
C GLY A 120 -9.48 -0.27 -4.32
N TYR A 121 -8.49 -1.12 -4.24
CA TYR A 121 -8.68 -2.54 -3.94
C TYR A 121 -7.98 -2.90 -2.65
N VAL A 122 -8.65 -3.72 -1.84
CA VAL A 122 -8.06 -4.18 -0.58
C VAL A 122 -6.90 -5.12 -0.89
N ASP A 123 -5.73 -4.79 -0.39
CA ASP A 123 -4.49 -5.58 -0.54
C ASP A 123 -4.10 -6.31 0.74
N PHE A 124 -4.51 -5.80 1.90
CA PHE A 124 -4.17 -6.39 3.18
C PHE A 124 -5.29 -6.22 4.20
N ALA A 125 -5.49 -7.23 5.02
CA ALA A 125 -6.35 -7.19 6.20
C ALA A 125 -5.60 -7.84 7.37
N GLU A 126 -5.56 -7.13 8.50
CA GLU A 126 -4.90 -7.62 9.72
C GLU A 126 -5.59 -8.91 10.20
N PRO A 127 -4.84 -9.99 10.47
CA PRO A 127 -5.42 -11.24 10.94
C PRO A 127 -5.85 -11.21 12.41
N GLN A 128 -5.49 -10.16 13.13
CA GLN A 128 -5.75 -10.00 14.56
C GLN A 128 -6.72 -8.84 14.80
N VAL A 129 -7.72 -9.10 15.65
CA VAL A 129 -8.68 -8.09 16.12
C VAL A 129 -8.11 -7.42 17.36
N ASP A 130 -8.17 -6.11 17.43
CA ASP A 130 -7.88 -5.35 18.64
C ASP A 130 -8.98 -5.61 19.69
N PRO A 131 -8.66 -6.18 20.84
CA PRO A 131 -9.65 -6.54 21.86
C PRO A 131 -10.29 -5.33 22.53
N GLN A 132 -9.69 -4.15 22.45
CA GLN A 132 -10.24 -2.93 23.07
C GLN A 132 -11.31 -2.29 22.18
N THR A 133 -11.14 -2.34 20.87
CA THR A 133 -12.05 -1.70 19.90
C THR A 133 -12.96 -2.68 19.20
N GLY A 134 -12.63 -3.98 19.18
CA GLY A 134 -13.34 -5.01 18.43
C GLY A 134 -13.19 -4.85 16.91
N THR A 135 -12.18 -4.10 16.46
CA THR A 135 -11.89 -3.82 15.06
C THR A 135 -10.52 -4.35 14.66
N PHE A 136 -10.28 -4.48 13.37
CA PHE A 136 -8.97 -4.77 12.80
C PHE A 136 -8.68 -3.82 11.65
N SER A 137 -7.40 -3.64 11.36
CA SER A 137 -6.95 -2.76 10.30
C SER A 137 -7.09 -3.43 8.94
N VAL A 138 -7.59 -2.68 7.98
CA VAL A 138 -7.67 -3.08 6.57
C VAL A 138 -6.99 -1.99 5.74
N ARG A 139 -6.17 -2.42 4.79
CA ARG A 139 -5.47 -1.53 3.89
C ARG A 139 -5.92 -1.77 2.45
N ALA A 140 -6.09 -0.69 1.74
CA ALA A 140 -6.40 -0.75 0.31
C ALA A 140 -5.43 0.13 -0.48
N GLU A 141 -5.06 -0.35 -1.65
CA GLU A 141 -4.26 0.37 -2.62
C GLU A 141 -5.17 1.20 -3.52
N MET A 142 -4.88 2.50 -3.63
CA MET A 142 -5.67 3.47 -4.39
C MET A 142 -4.79 4.16 -5.43
N PRO A 143 -5.13 4.10 -6.73
CA PRO A 143 -4.43 4.86 -7.77
C PRO A 143 -4.55 6.36 -7.54
N ASN A 144 -3.47 7.10 -7.71
CA ASN A 144 -3.42 8.55 -7.53
C ASN A 144 -2.68 9.26 -8.67
N PRO A 145 -3.12 9.09 -9.94
CA PRO A 145 -2.41 9.62 -11.10
C PRO A 145 -2.33 11.15 -11.08
N ASN A 146 -3.34 11.82 -10.57
CA ASN A 146 -3.40 13.28 -10.48
C ASN A 146 -2.85 13.85 -9.18
N ARG A 147 -2.36 12.99 -8.26
CA ARG A 147 -1.75 13.36 -6.97
C ARG A 147 -2.64 14.25 -6.09
N VAL A 148 -3.93 14.05 -6.18
CA VAL A 148 -4.93 14.76 -5.36
C VAL A 148 -4.90 14.28 -3.91
N LEU A 149 -4.57 13.00 -3.73
CA LEU A 149 -4.46 12.39 -2.41
C LEU A 149 -3.07 12.61 -1.84
N LEU A 150 -3.00 13.17 -0.65
CA LEU A 150 -1.76 13.40 0.07
C LEU A 150 -1.64 12.43 1.25
N PRO A 151 -0.45 11.86 1.49
CA PRO A 151 -0.20 11.06 2.68
C PRO A 151 -0.52 11.86 3.96
N GLY A 152 -1.17 11.19 4.93
CA GLY A 152 -1.62 11.83 6.18
C GLY A 152 -2.99 12.50 6.10
N GLN A 153 -3.66 12.49 4.95
CA GLN A 153 -4.98 13.05 4.76
C GLN A 153 -6.07 12.11 5.29
N PHE A 154 -7.05 12.65 6.00
CA PHE A 154 -8.24 11.90 6.43
C PHE A 154 -9.31 11.92 5.33
N THR A 155 -9.90 10.75 5.08
CA THR A 155 -10.96 10.57 4.09
C THR A 155 -12.06 9.67 4.65
N LYS A 156 -13.26 9.74 4.08
CA LYS A 156 -14.35 8.80 4.37
C LYS A 156 -14.26 7.63 3.40
N VAL A 157 -14.10 6.43 3.93
CA VAL A 157 -14.01 5.19 3.14
C VAL A 157 -15.37 4.51 3.07
N LYS A 158 -15.78 4.15 1.86
CA LYS A 158 -16.94 3.29 1.61
C LYS A 158 -16.44 2.01 0.98
N LEU A 159 -16.53 0.92 1.72
CA LEU A 159 -16.15 -0.42 1.26
C LEU A 159 -17.36 -1.12 0.65
N LEU A 160 -17.21 -1.60 -0.58
CA LEU A 160 -18.18 -2.47 -1.24
C LEU A 160 -17.84 -3.91 -0.91
N LEU A 161 -18.65 -4.55 -0.06
CA LEU A 161 -18.44 -5.92 0.41
C LEU A 161 -19.21 -6.96 -0.39
N ASP A 162 -20.35 -6.59 -0.98
CA ASP A 162 -21.22 -7.54 -1.65
C ASP A 162 -22.05 -6.87 -2.74
N VAL A 163 -22.29 -7.59 -3.83
CA VAL A 163 -23.19 -7.21 -4.92
C VAL A 163 -24.16 -8.35 -5.14
N ARG A 164 -25.44 -8.07 -4.98
CA ARG A 164 -26.51 -9.02 -5.29
C ARG A 164 -27.09 -8.72 -6.67
N GLU A 165 -26.69 -9.51 -7.64
CA GLU A 165 -27.25 -9.43 -8.98
C GLU A 165 -28.69 -9.97 -9.00
N GLY A 166 -29.58 -9.29 -9.73
CA GLY A 166 -30.97 -9.71 -9.87
C GLY A 166 -31.87 -9.51 -8.63
N ALA A 167 -31.38 -8.85 -7.60
CA ALA A 167 -32.17 -8.56 -6.41
C ALA A 167 -33.25 -7.51 -6.70
N VAL A 168 -34.49 -7.78 -6.29
CA VAL A 168 -35.56 -6.79 -6.35
C VAL A 168 -35.34 -5.77 -5.23
N ALA A 169 -35.08 -4.53 -5.62
CA ALA A 169 -34.89 -3.43 -4.69
C ALA A 169 -36.16 -2.59 -4.58
N VAL A 170 -36.52 -2.23 -3.35
CA VAL A 170 -37.64 -1.35 -3.05
C VAL A 170 -37.17 -0.15 -2.25
N PRO A 171 -37.75 1.05 -2.45
CA PRO A 171 -37.43 2.20 -1.64
C PRO A 171 -37.71 1.92 -0.15
N GLN A 172 -36.78 2.26 0.73
CA GLN A 172 -36.95 2.05 2.19
C GLN A 172 -38.26 2.66 2.73
N LYS A 173 -38.72 3.78 2.16
CA LYS A 173 -39.98 4.45 2.50
C LYS A 173 -41.23 3.64 2.17
N ALA A 174 -41.13 2.64 1.30
CA ALA A 174 -42.25 1.75 0.94
C ALA A 174 -42.38 0.55 1.88
N VAL A 175 -41.44 0.37 2.82
CA VAL A 175 -41.45 -0.72 3.78
C VAL A 175 -42.16 -0.25 5.05
N THR A 176 -43.30 -0.91 5.38
CA THR A 176 -44.05 -0.72 6.64
C THR A 176 -43.66 -1.84 7.60
N ILE A 177 -43.24 -1.47 8.82
CA ILE A 177 -42.89 -2.42 9.88
C ILE A 177 -44.09 -2.54 10.82
N GLU A 178 -44.69 -3.71 10.91
CA GLU A 178 -45.80 -4.03 11.81
C GLU A 178 -45.43 -5.19 12.74
N LYS A 179 -46.28 -5.44 13.76
CA LYS A 179 -46.11 -6.58 14.67
C LYS A 179 -46.20 -7.89 13.88
N GLY A 180 -45.06 -8.42 13.46
CA GLY A 180 -44.97 -9.68 12.70
C GLY A 180 -44.03 -9.65 11.49
N GLY A 181 -43.49 -8.48 11.11
CA GLY A 181 -42.54 -8.39 10.01
C GLY A 181 -42.56 -7.09 9.23
N ALA A 182 -41.78 -7.06 8.16
CA ALA A 182 -41.76 -5.96 7.21
C ALA A 182 -42.63 -6.27 6.00
N TYR A 183 -43.53 -5.37 5.66
CA TYR A 183 -44.53 -5.52 4.59
C TYR A 183 -44.37 -4.43 3.54
N ILE A 184 -44.71 -4.77 2.30
CA ILE A 184 -44.73 -3.83 1.18
C ILE A 184 -46.08 -3.99 0.49
N TYR A 185 -46.80 -2.89 0.28
CA TYR A 185 -48.04 -2.87 -0.47
C TYR A 185 -47.73 -2.68 -1.96
N VAL A 186 -48.19 -3.62 -2.78
CA VAL A 186 -48.03 -3.57 -4.23
C VAL A 186 -49.40 -3.41 -4.86
N MET A 187 -49.61 -2.33 -5.62
CA MET A 187 -50.78 -2.17 -6.45
C MET A 187 -50.65 -2.98 -7.74
N ARG A 188 -51.48 -3.97 -7.94
CA ARG A 188 -51.62 -4.69 -9.21
C ARG A 188 -52.64 -3.96 -10.07
N ARG A 189 -52.21 -3.50 -11.24
CA ARG A 189 -53.14 -2.98 -12.22
C ARG A 189 -53.68 -4.18 -12.98
N ASP A 190 -54.95 -4.57 -12.69
CA ASP A 190 -55.63 -5.52 -13.52
C ASP A 190 -55.99 -4.82 -14.84
N SER A 191 -55.58 -5.46 -15.97
CA SER A 191 -55.86 -5.00 -17.32
C SER A 191 -57.28 -5.39 -17.76
#